data_a2791d5fcbb3acc0378c15e1c91b6762
#
_entry.id   a2791d5fcbb3acc0378c15e1c91b6762
#
_cell.length_a   1.000
_cell.length_b   1.000
_cell.length_c   1.000
_cell.angle_alpha   90.00
_cell.angle_beta   90.00
_cell.angle_gamma   90.00
#
_symmetry.space_group_name_H-M   'P 1'
#
loop_
_entity.id
_entity.type
_entity.pdbx_description
1 polymer ?
#
loop_
_entity_poly.entity_id
_entity_poly.type
_entity_poly.pdbx_seq_one_letter_code
_entity_poly.pdbx_strand_id
1 'polypeptide(L)'
;SSVRTIAMDATEGLKRGDEVTATGAPIQVPVGPETLGRIINVIGEPIDEKGEVKTKEKWPIHRAAPEFSDQSTETEILVTGIKVVDLLAPYAKGGKIGLFGGAGVGKTVLIMELINNVAKAHGGFSVFAGVGERTREGNDLYHEMIDSGVIKPEGPGSKAALVYGQMNEPPGARARVALTGLTVAEYFRDQEGQDVLFFVDNIFRFTQAGSEVSALLGRIPSAVGYQPTLATDMGNLQERITTTNKGSITSVQAIYVPADDLTDPAPATSFAHLDATTVLSRQIAEIGIYPAVDPLDSTSRILDPRIVGD
;
A
#
# COMPACT_ATOMS: atom_id res chain seq x y z
N SER A 1 26.20 -14.53 -22.75
CA SER A 1 25.42 -14.76 -21.50
C SER A 1 23.95 -14.41 -21.75
N SER A 2 23.05 -15.20 -21.23
CA SER A 2 21.62 -14.96 -21.33
C SER A 2 21.04 -14.43 -20.00
N VAL A 3 20.00 -13.64 -20.08
CA VAL A 3 19.28 -13.08 -18.92
C VAL A 3 17.84 -13.54 -19.00
N ARG A 4 17.27 -13.88 -17.86
CA ARG A 4 15.84 -14.16 -17.73
C ARG A 4 15.14 -12.92 -17.21
N THR A 5 14.13 -12.43 -17.93
CA THR A 5 13.39 -11.22 -17.60
C THR A 5 11.93 -11.54 -17.29
N ILE A 6 11.31 -10.68 -16.52
CA ILE A 6 9.88 -10.75 -16.16
C ILE A 6 9.17 -9.53 -16.73
N ALA A 7 8.12 -9.75 -17.48
CA ALA A 7 7.34 -8.68 -18.10
C ALA A 7 6.52 -7.89 -17.07
N MET A 8 6.48 -6.57 -17.27
CA MET A 8 5.61 -5.65 -16.49
C MET A 8 4.35 -5.26 -17.24
N ASP A 9 4.20 -5.74 -18.49
CA ASP A 9 3.03 -5.50 -19.32
C ASP A 9 2.74 -6.75 -20.14
N ALA A 10 1.69 -6.71 -20.96
CA ALA A 10 1.29 -7.81 -21.82
C ALA A 10 2.43 -8.27 -22.74
N THR A 11 2.52 -9.59 -22.93
CA THR A 11 3.58 -10.21 -23.75
C THR A 11 3.08 -10.69 -25.11
N GLU A 12 1.81 -10.49 -25.42
CA GLU A 12 1.23 -10.88 -26.70
C GLU A 12 1.92 -10.17 -27.85
N GLY A 13 2.27 -10.93 -28.86
CA GLY A 13 2.98 -10.41 -30.03
C GLY A 13 4.50 -10.48 -29.95
N LEU A 14 5.09 -10.73 -28.79
CA LEU A 14 6.52 -10.97 -28.65
C LEU A 14 6.91 -12.31 -29.28
N LYS A 15 7.97 -12.31 -30.04
CA LYS A 15 8.47 -13.51 -30.72
C LYS A 15 10.00 -13.58 -30.63
N ARG A 16 10.51 -14.77 -30.89
CA ARG A 16 11.93 -15.00 -30.91
C ARG A 16 12.59 -14.16 -32.01
N GLY A 17 13.64 -13.46 -31.64
CA GLY A 17 14.39 -12.58 -32.55
C GLY A 17 14.00 -11.11 -32.48
N ASP A 18 12.98 -10.76 -31.66
CA ASP A 18 12.64 -9.36 -31.39
C ASP A 18 13.81 -8.65 -30.68
N GLU A 19 14.01 -7.40 -31.05
CA GLU A 19 15.07 -6.58 -30.46
C GLU A 19 14.71 -6.16 -29.04
N VAL A 20 15.68 -6.21 -28.13
CA VAL A 20 15.55 -5.81 -26.75
C VAL A 20 16.59 -4.76 -26.39
N THR A 21 16.14 -3.63 -25.89
CA THR A 21 17.01 -2.51 -25.48
C THR A 21 17.06 -2.40 -23.96
N ALA A 22 18.27 -2.46 -23.39
CA ALA A 22 18.48 -2.18 -21.98
C ALA A 22 18.41 -0.66 -21.72
N THR A 23 17.62 -0.25 -20.74
CA THR A 23 17.50 1.18 -20.38
C THR A 23 18.67 1.67 -19.52
N GLY A 24 19.48 0.76 -18.98
CA GLY A 24 20.64 1.08 -18.14
C GLY A 24 20.29 1.55 -16.72
N ALA A 25 19.01 1.55 -16.33
CA ALA A 25 18.54 1.96 -15.02
C ALA A 25 17.39 1.06 -14.55
N PRO A 26 17.17 0.94 -13.22
CA PRO A 26 15.98 0.26 -12.70
C PRO A 26 14.71 1.02 -13.08
N ILE A 27 13.54 0.40 -12.82
CA ILE A 27 12.25 1.04 -13.06
C ILE A 27 12.17 2.34 -12.24
N GLN A 28 11.92 3.45 -12.91
CA GLN A 28 11.73 4.76 -12.32
C GLN A 28 10.33 5.26 -12.61
N VAL A 29 9.73 5.88 -11.61
CA VAL A 29 8.34 6.37 -11.68
C VAL A 29 8.28 7.85 -11.32
N PRO A 30 7.30 8.59 -11.88
CA PRO A 30 7.12 9.99 -11.54
C PRO A 30 6.74 10.12 -10.07
N VAL A 31 7.32 11.11 -9.41
CA VAL A 31 7.06 11.44 -8.00
C VAL A 31 6.86 12.95 -7.87
N GLY A 32 6.08 13.36 -6.88
CA GLY A 32 5.85 14.76 -6.61
C GLY A 32 4.36 15.16 -6.63
N PRO A 33 4.07 16.44 -6.41
CA PRO A 33 2.68 16.92 -6.32
C PRO A 33 1.84 16.66 -7.57
N GLU A 34 2.46 16.51 -8.73
CA GLU A 34 1.80 16.25 -10.00
C GLU A 34 1.18 14.84 -10.08
N THR A 35 1.55 13.94 -9.16
CA THR A 35 0.93 12.61 -9.04
C THR A 35 -0.41 12.64 -8.31
N LEU A 36 -0.68 13.70 -7.55
CA LEU A 36 -1.93 13.83 -6.80
C LEU A 36 -3.12 13.94 -7.75
N GLY A 37 -4.15 13.17 -7.47
CA GLY A 37 -5.34 13.09 -8.32
C GLY A 37 -5.20 12.20 -9.55
N ARG A 38 -4.03 11.58 -9.75
CA ARG A 38 -3.73 10.76 -10.91
C ARG A 38 -3.72 9.28 -10.57
N ILE A 39 -3.96 8.46 -11.59
CA ILE A 39 -3.83 7.01 -11.50
C ILE A 39 -2.71 6.57 -12.44
N ILE A 40 -1.70 5.93 -11.88
CA ILE A 40 -0.56 5.38 -12.63
C ILE A 40 -0.45 3.87 -12.46
N ASN A 41 0.23 3.21 -13.38
CA ASN A 41 0.55 1.79 -13.30
C ASN A 41 1.93 1.56 -12.66
N VAL A 42 2.41 0.31 -12.67
CA VAL A 42 3.67 -0.10 -12.04
C VAL A 42 4.90 0.65 -12.56
N ILE A 43 4.92 1.00 -13.84
CA ILE A 43 6.03 1.74 -14.49
C ILE A 43 5.79 3.25 -14.55
N GLY A 44 4.73 3.74 -13.89
CA GLY A 44 4.44 5.16 -13.81
C GLY A 44 3.69 5.73 -15.00
N GLU A 45 3.16 4.91 -15.89
CA GLU A 45 2.32 5.35 -16.99
C GLU A 45 0.90 5.68 -16.49
N PRO A 46 0.28 6.76 -16.97
CA PRO A 46 -1.09 7.10 -16.60
C PRO A 46 -2.10 6.12 -17.20
N ILE A 47 -3.10 5.74 -16.40
CA ILE A 47 -4.21 4.88 -16.82
C ILE A 47 -5.57 5.56 -16.63
N ASP A 48 -5.57 6.85 -16.32
CA ASP A 48 -6.75 7.69 -16.11
C ASP A 48 -7.17 8.50 -17.33
N GLU A 49 -6.53 8.29 -18.48
CA GLU A 49 -6.78 8.96 -19.76
C GLU A 49 -6.58 10.49 -19.71
N LYS A 50 -5.81 11.01 -18.75
CA LYS A 50 -5.55 12.45 -18.57
C LYS A 50 -4.19 12.90 -19.07
N GLY A 51 -3.52 12.08 -19.88
CA GLY A 51 -2.21 12.39 -20.42
C GLY A 51 -1.07 12.11 -19.46
N GLU A 52 0.15 12.32 -19.91
CA GLU A 52 1.38 12.02 -19.17
C GLU A 52 1.44 12.76 -17.84
N VAL A 53 1.94 12.07 -16.81
CA VAL A 53 2.26 12.68 -15.52
C VAL A 53 3.64 13.31 -15.62
N LYS A 54 3.69 14.62 -15.81
CA LYS A 54 4.94 15.38 -15.96
C LYS A 54 5.42 15.87 -14.61
N THR A 55 6.45 15.23 -14.10
CA THR A 55 7.09 15.60 -12.82
C THR A 55 8.51 16.09 -13.06
N LYS A 56 9.03 16.82 -12.08
CA LYS A 56 10.42 17.29 -12.10
C LYS A 56 11.42 16.17 -11.90
N GLU A 57 11.01 15.16 -11.14
CA GLU A 57 11.86 14.04 -10.76
C GLU A 57 11.16 12.70 -11.02
N LYS A 58 11.97 11.68 -11.28
CA LYS A 58 11.58 10.28 -11.26
C LYS A 58 12.47 9.53 -10.29
N TRP A 59 11.88 8.67 -9.49
CA TRP A 59 12.61 7.87 -8.52
C TRP A 59 12.53 6.38 -8.83
N PRO A 60 13.61 5.63 -8.56
CA PRO A 60 13.58 4.18 -8.71
C PRO A 60 12.64 3.55 -7.67
N ILE A 61 11.91 2.52 -8.06
CA ILE A 61 11.00 1.81 -7.15
C ILE A 61 11.74 0.89 -6.17
N HIS A 62 12.95 0.46 -6.52
CA HIS A 62 13.84 -0.30 -5.64
C HIS A 62 14.75 0.66 -4.89
N ARG A 63 14.43 0.88 -3.62
CA ARG A 63 15.15 1.80 -2.74
C ARG A 63 15.49 1.10 -1.43
N ALA A 64 16.60 1.49 -0.83
CA ALA A 64 16.94 1.05 0.51
C ALA A 64 15.98 1.65 1.55
N ALA A 65 15.74 0.92 2.63
CA ALA A 65 15.06 1.47 3.80
C ALA A 65 15.87 2.65 4.37
N PRO A 66 15.23 3.60 5.07
CA PRO A 66 15.94 4.66 5.76
C PRO A 66 16.99 4.09 6.72
N GLU A 67 18.16 4.75 6.81
CA GLU A 67 19.19 4.33 7.76
C GLU A 67 18.70 4.54 9.19
N PHE A 68 19.24 3.74 10.09
CA PHE A 68 18.86 3.79 11.51
C PHE A 68 19.01 5.21 12.11
N SER A 69 20.02 5.95 11.68
CA SER A 69 20.26 7.34 12.11
C SER A 69 19.18 8.32 11.64
N ASP A 70 18.49 8.02 10.55
CA ASP A 70 17.46 8.87 9.97
C ASP A 70 16.06 8.55 10.50
N GLN A 71 15.89 7.44 11.20
CA GLN A 71 14.62 7.03 11.78
C GLN A 71 14.35 7.76 13.08
N SER A 72 13.11 8.20 13.27
CA SER A 72 12.66 8.76 14.54
C SER A 72 12.42 7.65 15.54
N THR A 73 12.87 7.87 16.79
CA THR A 73 12.62 6.98 17.92
C THR A 73 11.40 7.37 18.74
N GLU A 74 10.80 8.51 18.43
CA GLU A 74 9.62 8.99 19.14
C GLU A 74 8.40 8.18 18.74
N THR A 75 7.63 7.76 19.75
CA THR A 75 6.36 7.08 19.53
C THR A 75 5.22 8.07 19.68
N GLU A 76 4.52 8.36 18.60
CA GLU A 76 3.37 9.24 18.58
C GLU A 76 2.12 8.49 18.14
N ILE A 77 0.97 8.84 18.72
CA ILE A 77 -0.33 8.37 18.26
C ILE A 77 -0.75 9.17 17.04
N LEU A 78 -1.15 8.48 15.97
CA LEU A 78 -1.82 9.10 14.84
C LEU A 78 -3.30 9.28 15.18
N VAL A 79 -3.74 10.50 15.38
CA VAL A 79 -5.14 10.81 15.62
C VAL A 79 -5.91 10.70 14.30
N THR A 80 -6.77 9.70 14.20
CA THR A 80 -7.53 9.40 12.98
C THR A 80 -8.90 10.11 12.95
N GLY A 81 -9.39 10.61 14.07
CA GLY A 81 -10.74 11.14 14.20
C GLY A 81 -11.83 10.07 14.30
N ILE A 82 -11.47 8.81 14.25
CA ILE A 82 -12.35 7.67 14.40
C ILE A 82 -12.27 7.21 15.85
N LYS A 83 -13.30 7.48 16.65
CA LYS A 83 -13.28 7.31 18.11
C LYS A 83 -12.93 5.89 18.56
N VAL A 84 -13.47 4.87 17.91
CA VAL A 84 -13.22 3.48 18.25
C VAL A 84 -11.75 3.11 18.01
N VAL A 85 -11.12 3.64 16.96
CA VAL A 85 -9.71 3.44 16.68
C VAL A 85 -8.86 4.19 17.71
N ASP A 86 -9.06 5.48 17.86
CA ASP A 86 -8.20 6.33 18.69
C ASP A 86 -8.23 5.96 20.17
N LEU A 87 -9.35 5.44 20.67
CA LEU A 87 -9.52 5.08 22.08
C LEU A 87 -9.17 3.62 22.39
N LEU A 88 -9.46 2.68 21.49
CA LEU A 88 -9.41 1.27 21.80
C LEU A 88 -8.33 0.48 21.02
N ALA A 89 -7.97 0.96 19.85
CA ALA A 89 -6.92 0.35 19.02
C ALA A 89 -6.16 1.43 18.24
N PRO A 90 -5.46 2.36 18.93
CA PRO A 90 -4.83 3.52 18.29
C PRO A 90 -3.72 3.14 17.33
N TYR A 91 -3.57 3.96 16.30
CA TYR A 91 -2.50 3.82 15.30
C TYR A 91 -1.26 4.57 15.75
N ALA A 92 -0.11 3.93 15.62
CA ALA A 92 1.17 4.62 15.76
C ALA A 92 1.49 5.36 14.46
N LYS A 93 1.94 6.61 14.57
CA LYS A 93 2.48 7.36 13.44
C LYS A 93 3.74 6.66 12.92
N GLY A 94 3.79 6.40 11.62
CA GLY A 94 4.83 5.57 11.03
C GLY A 94 4.64 4.07 11.24
N GLY A 95 3.52 3.67 11.84
CA GLY A 95 3.18 2.27 12.09
C GLY A 95 2.58 1.54 10.89
N LYS A 96 2.51 0.24 11.03
CA LYS A 96 1.95 -0.68 10.04
C LYS A 96 0.69 -1.31 10.61
N ILE A 97 -0.45 -1.01 10.00
CA ILE A 97 -1.76 -1.44 10.45
C ILE A 97 -2.30 -2.50 9.51
N GLY A 98 -2.65 -3.66 10.04
CA GLY A 98 -3.38 -4.69 9.30
C GLY A 98 -4.87 -4.43 9.35
N LEU A 99 -5.52 -4.38 8.20
CA LEU A 99 -6.96 -4.22 8.07
C LEU A 99 -7.58 -5.55 7.64
N PHE A 100 -8.41 -6.11 8.51
CA PHE A 100 -9.12 -7.36 8.29
C PHE A 100 -10.60 -7.09 8.07
N GLY A 101 -11.19 -7.71 7.10
CA GLY A 101 -12.61 -7.63 6.85
C GLY A 101 -13.00 -8.31 5.55
N GLY A 102 -14.14 -8.98 5.55
CA GLY A 102 -14.71 -9.60 4.36
C GLY A 102 -15.35 -8.56 3.43
N ALA A 103 -15.94 -9.05 2.36
CA ALA A 103 -16.70 -8.21 1.44
C ALA A 103 -17.93 -7.58 2.13
N GLY A 104 -18.20 -6.32 1.84
CA GLY A 104 -19.40 -5.62 2.30
C GLY A 104 -19.40 -5.21 3.77
N VAL A 105 -18.26 -5.20 4.45
CA VAL A 105 -18.16 -4.78 5.86
C VAL A 105 -17.70 -3.32 6.06
N GLY A 106 -17.65 -2.53 4.98
CA GLY A 106 -17.32 -1.12 5.08
C GLY A 106 -15.82 -0.80 5.06
N LYS A 107 -14.99 -1.65 4.46
CA LYS A 107 -13.56 -1.39 4.27
C LYS A 107 -13.33 -0.05 3.57
N THR A 108 -14.04 0.20 2.47
CA THR A 108 -13.93 1.46 1.72
C THR A 108 -14.38 2.66 2.55
N VAL A 109 -15.42 2.52 3.36
CA VAL A 109 -15.88 3.59 4.26
C VAL A 109 -14.77 3.97 5.24
N LEU A 110 -14.10 2.99 5.84
CA LEU A 110 -12.98 3.24 6.74
C LEU A 110 -11.82 3.94 6.03
N ILE A 111 -11.44 3.46 4.85
CA ILE A 111 -10.34 4.04 4.05
C ILE A 111 -10.65 5.51 3.72
N MET A 112 -11.85 5.80 3.23
CA MET A 112 -12.27 7.15 2.89
C MET A 112 -12.29 8.08 4.11
N GLU A 113 -12.75 7.58 5.25
CA GLU A 113 -12.76 8.33 6.50
C GLU A 113 -11.33 8.67 6.97
N LEU A 114 -10.42 7.71 6.92
CA LEU A 114 -9.01 7.92 7.25
C LEU A 114 -8.35 8.97 6.33
N ILE A 115 -8.54 8.86 5.03
CA ILE A 115 -7.98 9.81 4.06
C ILE A 115 -8.51 11.21 4.32
N ASN A 116 -9.82 11.34 4.48
CA ASN A 116 -10.47 12.63 4.69
C ASN A 116 -10.02 13.29 6.00
N ASN A 117 -9.95 12.53 7.08
CA ASN A 117 -9.56 13.05 8.39
C ASN A 117 -8.08 13.43 8.44
N VAL A 118 -7.19 12.63 7.86
CA VAL A 118 -5.76 12.97 7.80
C VAL A 118 -5.53 14.18 6.90
N ALA A 119 -6.20 14.30 5.77
CA ALA A 119 -6.12 15.47 4.91
C ALA A 119 -6.58 16.75 5.62
N LYS A 120 -7.66 16.69 6.40
CA LYS A 120 -8.21 17.85 7.14
C LYS A 120 -7.40 18.21 8.38
N ALA A 121 -7.06 17.23 9.21
CA ALA A 121 -6.43 17.48 10.52
C ALA A 121 -4.92 17.71 10.41
N HIS A 122 -4.25 17.03 9.50
CA HIS A 122 -2.78 17.02 9.39
C HIS A 122 -2.27 17.64 8.08
N GLY A 123 -3.16 17.98 7.15
CA GLY A 123 -2.76 18.49 5.82
C GLY A 123 -1.98 17.48 4.99
N GLY A 124 -2.00 16.21 5.38
CA GLY A 124 -1.21 15.14 4.79
C GLY A 124 -1.80 14.60 3.50
N PHE A 125 -0.96 13.88 2.76
CA PHE A 125 -1.35 13.21 1.53
C PHE A 125 -1.52 11.71 1.74
N SER A 126 -2.26 11.09 0.84
CA SER A 126 -2.48 9.65 0.84
C SER A 126 -2.07 9.04 -0.49
N VAL A 127 -1.51 7.85 -0.43
CA VAL A 127 -1.20 7.05 -1.62
C VAL A 127 -1.89 5.71 -1.47
N PHE A 128 -2.68 5.33 -2.46
CA PHE A 128 -3.37 4.05 -2.47
C PHE A 128 -2.78 3.15 -3.54
N ALA A 129 -2.24 2.01 -3.13
CA ALA A 129 -1.74 0.96 -4.01
C ALA A 129 -2.77 -0.17 -4.13
N GLY A 130 -3.39 -0.30 -5.29
CA GLY A 130 -4.26 -1.42 -5.62
C GLY A 130 -3.44 -2.57 -6.17
N VAL A 131 -3.36 -3.67 -5.41
CA VAL A 131 -2.50 -4.81 -5.71
C VAL A 131 -3.35 -6.05 -5.97
N GLY A 132 -3.48 -6.45 -7.22
CA GLY A 132 -4.12 -7.69 -7.61
C GLY A 132 -5.62 -7.79 -7.33
N GLU A 133 -6.26 -6.68 -7.01
CA GLU A 133 -7.70 -6.61 -6.78
C GLU A 133 -8.48 -6.42 -8.09
N ARG A 134 -9.80 -6.44 -8.01
CA ARG A 134 -10.67 -6.27 -9.18
C ARG A 134 -10.57 -4.85 -9.72
N THR A 135 -10.42 -4.71 -11.01
CA THR A 135 -10.36 -3.41 -11.70
C THR A 135 -11.58 -2.54 -11.40
N ARG A 136 -12.77 -3.15 -11.31
CA ARG A 136 -14.00 -2.45 -10.96
C ARG A 136 -13.93 -1.78 -9.58
N GLU A 137 -13.41 -2.49 -8.57
CA GLU A 137 -13.27 -1.94 -7.22
C GLU A 137 -12.33 -0.74 -7.19
N GLY A 138 -11.24 -0.79 -7.95
CA GLY A 138 -10.33 0.35 -8.11
C GLY A 138 -10.99 1.55 -8.78
N ASN A 139 -11.81 1.32 -9.77
CA ASN A 139 -12.57 2.39 -10.43
C ASN A 139 -13.64 2.99 -9.51
N ASP A 140 -14.37 2.15 -8.79
CA ASP A 140 -15.37 2.61 -7.82
C ASP A 140 -14.72 3.47 -6.72
N LEU A 141 -13.56 3.06 -6.20
CA LEU A 141 -12.81 3.83 -5.21
C LEU A 141 -12.39 5.20 -5.76
N TYR A 142 -11.92 5.26 -6.98
CA TYR A 142 -11.55 6.52 -7.63
C TYR A 142 -12.73 7.50 -7.71
N HIS A 143 -13.90 7.02 -8.11
CA HIS A 143 -15.11 7.83 -8.16
C HIS A 143 -15.58 8.27 -6.77
N GLU A 144 -15.53 7.42 -5.78
CA GLU A 144 -15.82 7.78 -4.39
C GLU A 144 -14.88 8.85 -3.86
N MET A 145 -13.60 8.81 -4.22
CA MET A 145 -12.63 9.86 -3.87
C MET A 145 -12.95 11.19 -4.53
N ILE A 146 -13.46 11.18 -5.76
CA ILE A 146 -13.95 12.39 -6.44
C ILE A 146 -15.17 12.94 -5.72
N ASP A 147 -16.15 12.09 -5.44
CA ASP A 147 -17.42 12.49 -4.80
C ASP A 147 -17.20 13.06 -3.38
N SER A 148 -16.24 12.54 -2.66
CA SER A 148 -15.87 13.03 -1.32
C SER A 148 -14.99 14.29 -1.32
N GLY A 149 -14.50 14.71 -2.49
CA GLY A 149 -13.62 15.86 -2.64
C GLY A 149 -12.14 15.62 -2.30
N VAL A 150 -11.75 14.37 -2.06
CA VAL A 150 -10.33 14.00 -1.85
C VAL A 150 -9.54 14.14 -3.14
N ILE A 151 -10.13 13.72 -4.25
CA ILE A 151 -9.58 13.93 -5.59
C ILE A 151 -10.43 14.97 -6.31
N LYS A 152 -9.78 15.99 -6.84
CA LYS A 152 -10.40 17.00 -7.69
C LYS A 152 -10.00 16.71 -9.13
N PRO A 153 -10.95 16.27 -9.99
CA PRO A 153 -10.63 15.88 -11.36
C PRO A 153 -10.13 17.05 -12.21
N GLU A 154 -10.48 18.26 -11.83
CA GLU A 154 -10.03 19.48 -12.49
C GLU A 154 -9.42 20.46 -11.49
N GLY A 155 -8.23 20.95 -11.81
CA GLY A 155 -7.52 21.92 -11.00
C GLY A 155 -6.76 21.34 -9.82
N PRO A 156 -6.14 22.20 -9.01
CA PRO A 156 -5.33 21.82 -7.87
C PRO A 156 -6.18 21.43 -6.65
N GLY A 157 -5.56 20.73 -5.70
CA GLY A 157 -6.15 20.45 -4.40
C GLY A 157 -6.48 18.98 -4.14
N SER A 158 -6.13 18.07 -5.05
CA SER A 158 -6.20 16.64 -4.76
C SER A 158 -5.25 16.25 -3.63
N LYS A 159 -5.71 15.33 -2.76
CA LYS A 159 -4.98 14.87 -1.56
C LYS A 159 -4.54 13.42 -1.63
N ALA A 160 -4.86 12.72 -2.72
CA ALA A 160 -4.52 11.31 -2.90
C ALA A 160 -3.95 11.03 -4.29
N ALA A 161 -3.00 10.10 -4.35
CA ALA A 161 -2.49 9.50 -5.57
C ALA A 161 -2.84 8.02 -5.59
N LEU A 162 -3.18 7.50 -6.77
CA LEU A 162 -3.56 6.10 -6.96
C LEU A 162 -2.55 5.39 -7.84
N VAL A 163 -2.16 4.19 -7.43
CA VAL A 163 -1.22 3.34 -8.17
C VAL A 163 -1.85 1.96 -8.29
N TYR A 164 -2.19 1.54 -9.49
CA TYR A 164 -2.92 0.30 -9.72
C TYR A 164 -2.10 -0.72 -10.50
N GLY A 165 -2.02 -1.93 -9.95
CA GLY A 165 -1.57 -3.15 -10.60
C GLY A 165 -2.58 -4.24 -10.27
N GLN A 166 -3.75 -4.16 -10.91
CA GLN A 166 -4.90 -4.99 -10.60
C GLN A 166 -4.79 -6.40 -11.21
N MET A 167 -5.81 -7.23 -11.03
CA MET A 167 -5.76 -8.64 -11.41
C MET A 167 -5.62 -8.88 -12.92
N ASN A 168 -5.91 -7.89 -13.75
CA ASN A 168 -5.72 -7.95 -15.20
C ASN A 168 -4.26 -7.79 -15.64
N GLU A 169 -3.39 -7.34 -14.74
CA GLU A 169 -1.97 -7.15 -15.01
C GLU A 169 -1.17 -8.45 -14.86
N PRO A 170 -0.03 -8.60 -15.57
CA PRO A 170 0.84 -9.76 -15.41
C PRO A 170 1.46 -9.84 -14.01
N PRO A 171 1.96 -11.04 -13.60
CA PRO A 171 2.53 -11.24 -12.27
C PRO A 171 3.65 -10.27 -11.90
N GLY A 172 4.51 -9.92 -12.86
CA GLY A 172 5.59 -8.95 -12.63
C GLY A 172 5.09 -7.58 -12.19
N ALA A 173 4.03 -7.09 -12.84
CA ALA A 173 3.40 -5.82 -12.47
C ALA A 173 2.78 -5.89 -11.08
N ARG A 174 1.99 -6.92 -10.79
CA ARG A 174 1.34 -7.11 -9.48
C ARG A 174 2.37 -7.28 -8.35
N ALA A 175 3.51 -7.89 -8.62
CA ALA A 175 4.59 -8.06 -7.64
C ALA A 175 5.35 -6.77 -7.31
N ARG A 176 5.24 -5.73 -8.12
CA ARG A 176 6.04 -4.50 -7.99
C ARG A 176 5.20 -3.23 -7.77
N VAL A 177 3.91 -3.27 -8.02
CA VAL A 177 3.06 -2.08 -7.92
C VAL A 177 3.02 -1.48 -6.51
N ALA A 178 3.09 -2.29 -5.46
CA ALA A 178 3.18 -1.80 -4.09
C ALA A 178 4.47 -0.98 -3.87
N LEU A 179 5.57 -1.38 -4.47
CA LEU A 179 6.83 -0.64 -4.43
C LEU A 179 6.71 0.71 -5.16
N THR A 180 5.99 0.76 -6.26
CA THR A 180 5.72 2.01 -6.99
C THR A 180 4.92 2.97 -6.12
N GLY A 181 3.85 2.51 -5.50
CA GLY A 181 3.05 3.33 -4.58
C GLY A 181 3.86 3.81 -3.39
N LEU A 182 4.66 2.94 -2.80
CA LEU A 182 5.53 3.29 -1.69
C LEU A 182 6.57 4.35 -2.08
N THR A 183 7.13 4.27 -3.29
CA THR A 183 8.08 5.27 -3.79
C THR A 183 7.45 6.66 -3.90
N VAL A 184 6.22 6.74 -4.37
CA VAL A 184 5.45 8.01 -4.39
C VAL A 184 5.24 8.55 -2.96
N ALA A 185 4.87 7.67 -2.02
CA ALA A 185 4.72 8.05 -0.62
C ALA A 185 6.04 8.52 0.02
N GLU A 186 7.15 7.86 -0.28
CA GLU A 186 8.48 8.24 0.22
C GLU A 186 8.91 9.63 -0.24
N TYR A 187 8.55 10.04 -1.45
CA TYR A 187 8.84 11.39 -1.92
C TYR A 187 8.16 12.44 -1.02
N PHE A 188 6.88 12.27 -0.71
CA PHE A 188 6.16 13.21 0.14
C PHE A 188 6.70 13.23 1.57
N ARG A 189 7.10 12.08 2.11
CA ARG A 189 7.75 12.00 3.42
C ARG A 189 9.10 12.71 3.45
N ASP A 190 9.97 12.41 2.49
CA ASP A 190 11.39 12.77 2.55
C ASP A 190 11.68 14.15 1.94
N GLN A 191 10.95 14.56 0.90
CA GLN A 191 11.16 15.83 0.22
C GLN A 191 10.22 16.94 0.68
N GLU A 192 9.00 16.60 1.06
CA GLU A 192 8.00 17.57 1.49
C GLU A 192 7.72 17.54 3.00
N GLY A 193 8.34 16.63 3.73
CA GLY A 193 8.16 16.52 5.18
C GLY A 193 6.75 16.21 5.62
N GLN A 194 5.98 15.51 4.78
CA GLN A 194 4.59 15.21 5.03
C GLN A 194 4.41 13.95 5.90
N ASP A 195 3.27 13.91 6.57
CA ASP A 195 2.73 12.68 7.15
C ASP A 195 1.83 12.01 6.12
N VAL A 196 2.27 10.88 5.61
CA VAL A 196 1.63 10.20 4.49
C VAL A 196 0.88 8.98 4.99
N LEU A 197 -0.36 8.79 4.54
CA LEU A 197 -1.06 7.52 4.63
C LEU A 197 -0.79 6.70 3.37
N PHE A 198 -0.33 5.48 3.56
CA PHE A 198 -0.09 4.54 2.48
C PHE A 198 -1.00 3.33 2.63
N PHE A 199 -1.88 3.13 1.66
CA PHE A 199 -2.80 1.99 1.63
C PHE A 199 -2.31 0.94 0.65
N VAL A 200 -2.35 -0.31 1.08
CA VAL A 200 -2.09 -1.47 0.22
C VAL A 200 -3.31 -2.37 0.23
N ASP A 201 -3.97 -2.52 -0.87
CA ASP A 201 -5.10 -3.42 -1.02
C ASP A 201 -4.84 -4.39 -2.17
N ASN A 202 -4.34 -5.60 -1.94
CA ASN A 202 -4.16 -6.15 -0.60
C ASN A 202 -2.76 -6.78 -0.54
N ILE A 203 -2.18 -6.85 0.65
CA ILE A 203 -0.80 -7.33 0.85
C ILE A 203 -0.63 -8.83 0.52
N PHE A 204 -1.69 -9.63 0.66
CA PHE A 204 -1.65 -11.03 0.24
C PHE A 204 -1.38 -11.18 -1.26
N ARG A 205 -1.96 -10.30 -2.09
CA ARG A 205 -1.75 -10.32 -3.55
C ARG A 205 -0.32 -9.95 -3.93
N PHE A 206 0.32 -9.12 -3.14
CA PHE A 206 1.76 -8.85 -3.28
C PHE A 206 2.59 -10.13 -3.10
N THR A 207 2.33 -10.90 -2.06
CA THR A 207 3.03 -12.17 -1.83
C THR A 207 2.69 -13.23 -2.87
N GLN A 208 1.44 -13.33 -3.27
CA GLN A 208 0.98 -14.26 -4.30
C GLN A 208 1.65 -13.97 -5.65
N ALA A 209 1.68 -12.72 -6.07
CA ALA A 209 2.37 -12.32 -7.31
C ALA A 209 3.87 -12.62 -7.23
N GLY A 210 4.50 -12.42 -6.08
CA GLY A 210 5.89 -12.81 -5.83
C GLY A 210 6.12 -14.31 -6.00
N SER A 211 5.20 -15.16 -5.58
CA SER A 211 5.30 -16.60 -5.79
C SER A 211 5.17 -17.00 -7.27
N GLU A 212 4.29 -16.35 -8.01
CA GLU A 212 4.15 -16.56 -9.45
C GLU A 212 5.43 -16.17 -10.20
N VAL A 213 6.02 -15.03 -9.87
CA VAL A 213 7.31 -14.57 -10.43
C VAL A 213 8.43 -15.56 -10.11
N SER A 214 8.49 -16.04 -8.87
CA SER A 214 9.49 -17.03 -8.45
C SER A 214 9.38 -18.33 -9.24
N ALA A 215 8.16 -18.81 -9.51
CA ALA A 215 7.91 -19.98 -10.33
C ALA A 215 8.35 -19.75 -11.79
N LEU A 216 8.08 -18.59 -12.36
CA LEU A 216 8.53 -18.22 -13.71
C LEU A 216 10.06 -18.17 -13.81
N LEU A 217 10.75 -17.80 -12.73
CA LEU A 217 12.22 -17.82 -12.65
C LEU A 217 12.79 -19.21 -12.42
N GLY A 218 11.97 -20.22 -12.18
CA GLY A 218 12.37 -21.59 -11.96
C GLY A 218 12.99 -21.85 -10.59
N ARG A 219 12.65 -21.05 -9.58
CA ARG A 219 13.10 -21.23 -8.19
C ARG A 219 12.35 -22.39 -7.55
N ILE A 220 13.02 -23.11 -6.66
CA ILE A 220 12.41 -24.18 -5.89
C ILE A 220 11.45 -23.55 -4.85
N PRO A 221 10.15 -23.91 -4.84
CA PRO A 221 9.21 -23.35 -3.90
C PRO A 221 9.51 -23.77 -2.46
N SER A 222 9.15 -22.93 -1.50
CA SER A 222 9.16 -23.22 -0.09
C SER A 222 7.80 -23.81 0.38
N ALA A 223 7.53 -23.76 1.67
CA ALA A 223 6.29 -24.27 2.25
C ALA A 223 5.04 -23.70 1.56
N VAL A 224 4.04 -24.56 1.29
CA VAL A 224 2.76 -24.20 0.67
C VAL A 224 2.92 -23.57 -0.74
N GLY A 225 4.05 -23.78 -1.39
CA GLY A 225 4.31 -23.28 -2.73
C GLY A 225 4.74 -21.80 -2.82
N TYR A 226 4.94 -21.14 -1.69
CA TYR A 226 5.44 -19.76 -1.67
C TYR A 226 6.92 -19.66 -2.10
N GLN A 227 7.32 -18.47 -2.52
CA GLN A 227 8.72 -18.18 -2.87
C GLN A 227 9.65 -18.37 -1.66
N PRO A 228 10.89 -18.84 -1.89
CA PRO A 228 11.88 -18.97 -0.81
C PRO A 228 12.29 -17.62 -0.22
N THR A 229 12.06 -16.53 -0.96
CA THR A 229 12.37 -15.14 -0.57
C THR A 229 11.20 -14.42 0.10
N LEU A 230 10.14 -15.11 0.51
CA LEU A 230 8.92 -14.50 1.05
C LEU A 230 9.20 -13.51 2.19
N ALA A 231 9.97 -13.94 3.19
CA ALA A 231 10.31 -13.09 4.34
C ALA A 231 11.16 -11.89 3.93
N THR A 232 12.09 -12.06 3.00
CA THR A 232 12.95 -10.99 2.49
C THR A 232 12.15 -10.00 1.64
N ASP A 233 11.27 -10.47 0.75
CA ASP A 233 10.42 -9.63 -0.09
C ASP A 233 9.49 -8.76 0.78
N MET A 234 8.87 -9.37 1.79
CA MET A 234 8.01 -8.67 2.74
C MET A 234 8.82 -7.67 3.58
N GLY A 235 9.97 -8.08 4.10
CA GLY A 235 10.85 -7.22 4.88
C GLY A 235 11.33 -6.01 4.10
N ASN A 236 11.75 -6.18 2.87
CA ASN A 236 12.20 -5.08 2.01
C ASN A 236 11.10 -4.04 1.74
N LEU A 237 9.85 -4.47 1.63
CA LEU A 237 8.72 -3.56 1.53
C LEU A 237 8.44 -2.86 2.87
N GLN A 238 8.31 -3.62 3.93
CA GLN A 238 7.85 -3.14 5.24
C GLN A 238 8.83 -2.20 5.92
N GLU A 239 10.13 -2.45 5.82
CA GLU A 239 11.17 -1.64 6.46
C GLU A 239 11.28 -0.22 5.89
N ARG A 240 10.78 0.01 4.68
CA ARG A 240 10.70 1.35 4.08
C ARG A 240 9.57 2.18 4.66
N ILE A 241 8.59 1.54 5.28
CA ILE A 241 7.41 2.17 5.88
C ILE A 241 7.74 2.53 7.32
N THR A 242 8.15 3.75 7.57
CA THR A 242 8.57 4.20 8.90
C THR A 242 8.51 5.72 9.02
N THR A 243 8.65 6.20 10.25
CA THR A 243 8.83 7.62 10.53
C THR A 243 10.32 7.96 10.45
N THR A 244 10.64 9.01 9.71
CA THR A 244 11.98 9.59 9.67
C THR A 244 11.98 10.94 10.40
N ASN A 245 13.16 11.56 10.54
CA ASN A 245 13.28 12.91 11.08
C ASN A 245 12.69 14.01 10.17
N LYS A 246 12.24 13.66 8.96
CA LYS A 246 11.61 14.56 7.99
C LYS A 246 10.09 14.45 7.94
N GLY A 247 9.55 13.26 8.04
CA GLY A 247 8.13 13.00 7.95
C GLY A 247 7.80 11.55 8.27
N SER A 248 6.57 11.12 8.03
CA SER A 248 6.14 9.76 8.33
C SER A 248 5.37 9.11 7.18
N ILE A 249 5.47 7.79 7.09
CA ILE A 249 4.54 6.95 6.34
C ILE A 249 3.86 6.02 7.33
N THR A 250 2.55 6.13 7.45
CA THR A 250 1.72 5.17 8.18
C THR A 250 0.97 4.32 7.19
N SER A 251 1.11 3.01 7.25
CA SER A 251 0.46 2.11 6.30
C SER A 251 -0.77 1.45 6.87
N VAL A 252 -1.80 1.33 6.04
CA VAL A 252 -2.97 0.48 6.27
C VAL A 252 -2.98 -0.57 5.18
N GLN A 253 -2.78 -1.81 5.57
CA GLN A 253 -2.60 -2.94 4.67
C GLN A 253 -3.77 -3.89 4.81
N ALA A 254 -4.59 -4.01 3.78
CA ALA A 254 -5.66 -5.00 3.76
C ALA A 254 -5.03 -6.40 3.69
N ILE A 255 -5.45 -7.26 4.60
CA ILE A 255 -4.92 -8.62 4.72
C ILE A 255 -6.05 -9.62 4.45
N TYR A 256 -5.81 -10.49 3.50
CA TYR A 256 -6.62 -11.67 3.24
C TYR A 256 -5.97 -12.89 3.87
N VAL A 257 -6.76 -13.68 4.57
CA VAL A 257 -6.30 -14.92 5.21
C VAL A 257 -6.85 -16.11 4.40
N PRO A 258 -6.00 -16.81 3.61
CA PRO A 258 -6.44 -17.95 2.82
C PRO A 258 -7.06 -19.03 3.69
N ALA A 259 -8.28 -19.46 3.35
CA ALA A 259 -9.03 -20.52 4.06
C ALA A 259 -9.14 -20.29 5.58
N ASP A 260 -9.12 -19.04 6.03
CA ASP A 260 -9.11 -18.64 7.45
C ASP A 260 -7.95 -19.27 8.27
N ASP A 261 -6.89 -19.68 7.59
CA ASP A 261 -5.71 -20.30 8.20
C ASP A 261 -4.63 -19.23 8.53
N LEU A 262 -4.59 -18.79 9.76
CA LEU A 262 -3.59 -17.84 10.26
C LEU A 262 -2.16 -18.39 10.29
N THR A 263 -1.99 -19.71 10.13
CA THR A 263 -0.68 -20.37 10.06
C THR A 263 -0.11 -20.39 8.64
N ASP A 264 -0.88 -20.00 7.63
CA ASP A 264 -0.39 -19.85 6.27
C ASP A 264 0.80 -18.86 6.26
N PRO A 265 1.88 -19.17 5.53
CA PRO A 265 3.09 -18.34 5.54
C PRO A 265 2.90 -16.87 5.16
N ALA A 266 1.95 -16.54 4.28
CA ALA A 266 1.71 -15.16 3.86
C ALA A 266 1.14 -14.30 4.98
N PRO A 267 -0.01 -14.62 5.62
CA PRO A 267 -0.48 -13.85 6.77
C PRO A 267 0.50 -13.91 7.94
N ALA A 268 1.10 -15.06 8.24
CA ALA A 268 2.06 -15.20 9.35
C ALA A 268 3.26 -14.26 9.19
N THR A 269 3.82 -14.15 7.98
CA THR A 269 4.92 -13.22 7.69
C THR A 269 4.46 -11.76 7.79
N SER A 270 3.25 -11.46 7.33
CA SER A 270 2.68 -10.10 7.42
C SER A 270 2.45 -9.68 8.87
N PHE A 271 1.91 -10.56 9.72
CA PHE A 271 1.67 -10.28 11.14
C PHE A 271 2.92 -9.86 11.90
N ALA A 272 4.08 -10.41 11.55
CA ALA A 272 5.34 -10.08 12.20
C ALA A 272 5.71 -8.59 12.11
N HIS A 273 5.21 -7.89 11.10
CA HIS A 273 5.49 -6.47 10.84
C HIS A 273 4.42 -5.52 11.38
N LEU A 274 3.26 -6.02 11.83
CA LEU A 274 2.14 -5.16 12.21
C LEU A 274 2.30 -4.57 13.61
N ASP A 275 1.98 -3.28 13.73
CA ASP A 275 1.93 -2.55 15.00
C ASP A 275 0.51 -2.50 15.58
N ALA A 276 -0.50 -2.59 14.73
CA ALA A 276 -1.89 -2.64 15.11
C ALA A 276 -2.71 -3.45 14.11
N THR A 277 -3.86 -3.93 14.55
CA THR A 277 -4.85 -4.57 13.69
C THR A 277 -6.20 -3.92 13.87
N THR A 278 -6.89 -3.67 12.77
CA THR A 278 -8.27 -3.22 12.73
C THR A 278 -9.12 -4.31 12.11
N VAL A 279 -10.06 -4.86 12.87
CA VAL A 279 -10.96 -5.91 12.40
C VAL A 279 -12.33 -5.32 12.13
N LEU A 280 -12.81 -5.44 10.90
CA LEU A 280 -14.15 -5.05 10.52
C LEU A 280 -15.10 -6.25 10.67
N SER A 281 -16.19 -6.06 11.41
CA SER A 281 -17.14 -7.11 11.73
C SER A 281 -18.42 -6.98 10.91
N ARG A 282 -18.82 -8.08 10.29
CA ARG A 282 -20.11 -8.17 9.61
C ARG A 282 -21.28 -7.94 10.55
N GLN A 283 -21.21 -8.48 11.75
CA GLN A 283 -22.29 -8.32 12.76
C GLN A 283 -22.51 -6.84 13.11
N ILE A 284 -21.44 -6.07 13.24
CA ILE A 284 -21.50 -4.63 13.52
C ILE A 284 -22.03 -3.87 12.29
N ALA A 285 -21.61 -4.23 11.09
CA ALA A 285 -22.11 -3.63 9.85
C ALA A 285 -23.61 -3.90 9.64
N GLU A 286 -24.09 -5.09 9.95
CA GLU A 286 -25.50 -5.49 9.82
C GLU A 286 -26.45 -4.70 10.72
N ILE A 287 -25.97 -4.22 11.86
CA ILE A 287 -26.76 -3.34 12.75
C ILE A 287 -26.60 -1.85 12.41
N GLY A 288 -25.91 -1.55 11.28
CA GLY A 288 -25.80 -0.18 10.75
C GLY A 288 -24.74 0.70 11.41
N ILE A 289 -23.80 0.14 12.17
CA ILE A 289 -22.72 0.89 12.79
C ILE A 289 -21.51 0.94 11.84
N TYR A 290 -21.08 2.14 11.48
CA TYR A 290 -19.93 2.40 10.63
C TYR A 290 -19.03 3.49 11.22
N PRO A 291 -17.68 3.36 11.10
CA PRO A 291 -16.97 2.16 10.63
C PRO A 291 -17.26 0.94 11.50
N ALA A 292 -17.41 -0.24 10.88
CA ALA A 292 -17.80 -1.46 11.55
C ALA A 292 -16.61 -2.14 12.28
N VAL A 293 -15.86 -1.36 13.02
CA VAL A 293 -14.66 -1.81 13.73
C VAL A 293 -15.06 -2.61 14.97
N ASP A 294 -14.56 -3.83 15.08
CA ASP A 294 -14.70 -4.64 16.27
C ASP A 294 -13.62 -4.27 17.29
N PRO A 295 -13.98 -3.63 18.41
CA PRO A 295 -13.00 -3.19 19.40
C PRO A 295 -12.38 -4.33 20.21
N LEU A 296 -13.03 -5.50 20.26
CA LEU A 296 -12.55 -6.64 21.03
C LEU A 296 -11.53 -7.48 20.23
N ASP A 297 -11.71 -7.57 18.93
CA ASP A 297 -10.79 -8.30 18.03
C ASP A 297 -9.67 -7.40 17.48
N SER A 298 -9.81 -6.09 17.57
CA SER A 298 -8.78 -5.14 17.16
C SER A 298 -7.73 -4.95 18.25
N THR A 299 -6.47 -4.80 17.86
CA THR A 299 -5.35 -4.66 18.79
C THR A 299 -4.43 -3.52 18.40
N SER A 300 -3.66 -3.01 19.38
CA SER A 300 -2.62 -2.01 19.13
C SER A 300 -1.47 -2.16 20.13
N ARG A 301 -0.24 -2.17 19.63
CA ARG A 301 0.97 -2.21 20.47
C ARG A 301 1.24 -0.90 21.20
N ILE A 302 0.67 0.21 20.71
CA ILE A 302 0.84 1.52 21.33
C ILE A 302 -0.10 1.71 22.54
N LEU A 303 -1.07 0.82 22.73
CA LEU A 303 -1.92 0.78 23.92
C LEU A 303 -1.13 0.16 25.09
N ASP A 304 -0.19 0.93 25.61
CA ASP A 304 0.77 0.54 26.65
C ASP A 304 0.77 1.61 27.74
N PRO A 305 0.82 1.26 29.04
CA PRO A 305 0.81 2.25 30.13
C PRO A 305 1.87 3.34 30.02
N ARG A 306 3.02 3.04 29.41
CA ARG A 306 4.07 4.05 29.17
C ARG A 306 3.67 5.17 28.21
N ILE A 307 2.62 4.94 27.42
CA ILE A 307 2.16 5.88 26.39
C ILE A 307 0.82 6.49 26.77
N VAL A 308 -0.12 5.66 27.27
CA VAL A 308 -1.49 6.08 27.57
C VAL A 308 -1.75 6.32 29.06
N GLY A 309 -0.81 5.97 29.93
CA GLY A 309 -0.97 6.03 31.38
C GLY A 309 -1.67 4.79 31.94
N ASP A 310 -1.73 4.69 33.27
CA ASP A 310 -2.36 3.58 33.98
C ASP A 310 -3.90 3.66 33.95
#